data_858566a35d74f804e7d2c628737459e8
#
_entry.id   858566a35d74f804e7d2c628737459e8
#
_cell.length_a   1.000
_cell.length_b   1.000
_cell.length_c   1.000
_cell.angle_alpha   90.00
_cell.angle_beta   90.00
_cell.angle_gamma   90.00
#
_symmetry.space_group_name_H-M   'P 1'
#
loop_
_entity.id
_entity.type
_entity.pdbx_description
1 polymer ?
#
loop_
_entity_poly.entity_id
_entity_poly.type
_entity_poly.pdbx_seq_one_letter_code
_entity_poly.pdbx_strand_id
1 'polypeptide(L)'
;MLNKILFKIFGVLDAIKDFLVHWGLKILVFLFVCMILHNVVKMSEISTRYTGQYKNLVMVYPEENKMMNIYTVGEGPKTIVILAGFGSQSPIIQYKALADGLKDEYKVAIVEYFGYGYSMGIKKDRTNEMIVNEIKTALETYGVQGPYVLMPHSHANVYAMKFQALYPEHVQSIVSIDGQIPAEISDYYYKTKLSENRANINLTSIFELTGFERVLSYLREDIFYIDRMREMYENYGEEELSVYRNRIGSNYLSRTMVREINKLEDNVNQMKDYIYPDYLPVLQVLSSDTVKEYETVKTNGEATVNLNDLADKMITNSLIQKTEVVEGDHMLQLSNPNDLIATVKLFLASF
;
A
#
# COMPACT_ATOMS: atom_id res chain seq x y z
N MET A 1 44.21 45.38 20.69
CA MET A 1 42.93 44.85 21.21
C MET A 1 42.35 43.83 20.24
N LEU A 2 42.24 44.09 18.98
CA LEU A 2 41.69 43.22 17.94
C LEU A 2 42.39 41.86 17.84
N ASN A 3 43.72 41.80 17.83
CA ASN A 3 44.49 40.56 17.75
C ASN A 3 44.29 39.63 18.96
N LYS A 4 44.03 40.17 20.15
CA LYS A 4 43.73 39.35 21.35
C LYS A 4 42.31 38.75 21.26
N ILE A 5 41.36 39.44 20.63
CA ILE A 5 39.99 38.96 20.42
C ILE A 5 40.00 37.86 19.35
N LEU A 6 40.70 38.08 18.23
CA LEU A 6 40.84 37.07 17.16
C LEU A 6 41.51 35.79 17.69
N PHE A 7 42.57 35.88 18.48
CA PHE A 7 43.24 34.73 19.06
C PHE A 7 42.34 33.93 20.00
N LYS A 8 41.48 34.59 20.80
CA LYS A 8 40.47 33.90 21.62
C LYS A 8 39.40 33.22 20.78
N ILE A 9 38.94 33.86 19.72
CA ILE A 9 37.95 33.26 18.79
C ILE A 9 38.53 32.01 18.13
N PHE A 10 39.76 32.05 17.60
CA PHE A 10 40.43 30.89 17.03
C PHE A 10 40.63 29.75 18.04
N GLY A 11 41.02 30.06 19.27
CA GLY A 11 41.14 29.04 20.31
C GLY A 11 39.82 28.37 20.70
N VAL A 12 38.69 29.09 20.66
CA VAL A 12 37.36 28.55 20.88
C VAL A 12 36.95 27.67 19.69
N LEU A 13 37.21 28.10 18.44
CA LEU A 13 36.91 27.32 17.24
C LEU A 13 37.71 26.02 17.19
N ASP A 14 39.00 26.04 17.56
CA ASP A 14 39.80 24.82 17.65
C ASP A 14 39.29 23.87 18.73
N ALA A 15 38.92 24.36 19.91
CA ALA A 15 38.34 23.55 20.96
C ALA A 15 36.98 22.90 20.53
N ILE A 16 36.13 23.65 19.82
CA ILE A 16 34.89 23.13 19.26
C ILE A 16 35.19 22.04 18.21
N LYS A 17 36.16 22.27 17.32
CA LYS A 17 36.58 21.29 16.31
C LYS A 17 37.08 20.01 16.99
N ASP A 18 37.96 20.12 17.97
CA ASP A 18 38.50 18.96 18.70
C ASP A 18 37.39 18.19 19.43
N PHE A 19 36.44 18.90 20.05
CA PHE A 19 35.27 18.31 20.67
C PHE A 19 34.42 17.55 19.64
N LEU A 20 34.10 18.15 18.49
CA LEU A 20 33.32 17.53 17.44
C LEU A 20 34.03 16.31 16.83
N VAL A 21 35.34 16.37 16.63
CA VAL A 21 36.11 15.22 16.11
C VAL A 21 36.14 14.07 17.12
N HIS A 22 36.34 14.38 18.42
CA HIS A 22 36.48 13.32 19.44
C HIS A 22 35.14 12.75 19.94
N TRP A 23 34.13 13.60 20.10
CA TRP A 23 32.85 13.21 20.68
C TRP A 23 31.71 13.10 19.68
N GLY A 24 31.79 13.80 18.55
CA GLY A 24 30.70 13.87 17.59
C GLY A 24 30.23 12.49 17.13
N LEU A 25 31.14 11.59 16.75
CA LEU A 25 30.82 10.23 16.38
C LEU A 25 30.18 9.43 17.52
N LYS A 26 30.68 9.58 18.75
CA LYS A 26 30.15 8.90 19.95
C LYS A 26 28.72 9.36 20.26
N ILE A 27 28.46 10.66 20.14
CA ILE A 27 27.13 11.26 20.33
C ILE A 27 26.17 10.75 19.23
N LEU A 28 26.62 10.73 17.97
CA LEU A 28 25.81 10.21 16.86
C LEU A 28 25.43 8.74 17.06
N VAL A 29 26.40 7.90 17.44
CA VAL A 29 26.14 6.48 17.74
C VAL A 29 25.19 6.33 18.92
N PHE A 30 25.35 7.12 19.97
CA PHE A 30 24.44 7.10 21.12
C PHE A 30 23.02 7.49 20.73
N LEU A 31 22.85 8.59 19.97
CA LEU A 31 21.55 9.04 19.49
C LEU A 31 20.91 7.98 18.58
N PHE A 32 21.69 7.34 17.72
CA PHE A 32 21.23 6.27 16.84
C PHE A 32 20.73 5.05 17.64
N VAL A 33 21.46 4.64 18.68
CA VAL A 33 21.01 3.57 19.58
C VAL A 33 19.73 3.96 20.32
N CYS A 34 19.65 5.19 20.83
CA CYS A 34 18.44 5.70 21.47
C CYS A 34 17.23 5.68 20.51
N MET A 35 17.44 6.04 19.26
CA MET A 35 16.39 6.01 18.23
C MET A 35 15.89 4.58 17.99
N ILE A 36 16.78 3.59 17.87
CA ILE A 36 16.41 2.17 17.74
C ILE A 36 15.60 1.69 18.96
N LEU A 37 16.11 1.96 20.18
CA LEU A 37 15.42 1.56 21.41
C LEU A 37 14.03 2.19 21.52
N HIS A 38 13.92 3.49 21.22
CA HIS A 38 12.63 4.19 21.18
C HIS A 38 11.67 3.53 20.18
N ASN A 39 12.17 3.22 18.97
CA ASN A 39 11.35 2.57 17.94
C ASN A 39 10.81 1.22 18.41
N VAL A 40 11.68 0.37 18.98
CA VAL A 40 11.29 -0.96 19.50
C VAL A 40 10.24 -0.86 20.60
N VAL A 41 10.42 0.09 21.56
CA VAL A 41 9.44 0.31 22.63
C VAL A 41 8.09 0.75 22.05
N LYS A 42 8.07 1.70 21.13
CA LYS A 42 6.84 2.20 20.50
C LYS A 42 6.14 1.12 19.66
N MET A 43 6.88 0.29 18.94
CA MET A 43 6.31 -0.86 18.21
C MET A 43 5.58 -1.81 19.17
N SER A 44 6.19 -2.15 20.29
CA SER A 44 5.61 -3.05 21.30
C SER A 44 4.37 -2.44 21.94
N GLU A 45 4.45 -1.19 22.39
CA GLU A 45 3.36 -0.47 23.05
C GLU A 45 2.10 -0.42 22.17
N ILE A 46 2.23 0.08 20.94
CA ILE A 46 1.08 0.26 20.04
C ILE A 46 0.55 -1.10 19.56
N SER A 47 1.43 -2.07 19.27
CA SER A 47 0.99 -3.41 18.88
C SER A 47 0.14 -4.08 19.96
N THR A 48 0.45 -3.86 21.22
CA THR A 48 -0.32 -4.40 22.35
C THR A 48 -1.63 -3.65 22.58
N ARG A 49 -1.58 -2.31 22.48
CA ARG A 49 -2.74 -1.43 22.75
C ARG A 49 -3.91 -1.68 21.81
N TYR A 50 -3.64 -1.94 20.52
CA TYR A 50 -4.67 -2.08 19.48
C TYR A 50 -4.94 -3.52 19.06
N THR A 51 -4.55 -4.49 19.87
CA THR A 51 -4.92 -5.91 19.67
C THR A 51 -6.45 -6.03 19.79
N GLY A 52 -7.06 -6.67 18.78
CA GLY A 52 -8.52 -6.86 18.71
C GLY A 52 -9.27 -5.77 17.92
N GLN A 53 -8.75 -4.54 17.84
CA GLN A 53 -9.35 -3.48 17.04
C GLN A 53 -8.83 -3.50 15.59
N TYR A 54 -7.49 -3.43 15.41
CA TYR A 54 -6.85 -3.43 14.09
C TYR A 54 -5.99 -4.67 13.86
N LYS A 55 -5.86 -5.56 14.84
CA LYS A 55 -5.02 -6.74 14.80
C LYS A 55 -5.83 -8.00 15.09
N ASN A 56 -6.28 -8.65 14.01
CA ASN A 56 -7.03 -9.90 14.02
C ASN A 56 -6.29 -10.91 13.14
N LEU A 57 -5.36 -11.63 13.75
CA LEU A 57 -4.47 -12.56 13.05
C LEU A 57 -5.15 -13.91 12.83
N VAL A 58 -5.11 -14.40 11.60
CA VAL A 58 -5.59 -15.73 11.21
C VAL A 58 -4.46 -16.59 10.67
N MET A 59 -4.52 -17.87 10.96
CA MET A 59 -3.52 -18.85 10.57
C MET A 59 -3.64 -19.19 9.08
N VAL A 60 -2.57 -18.96 8.32
CA VAL A 60 -2.49 -19.27 6.88
C VAL A 60 -1.55 -20.45 6.62
N TYR A 61 -0.40 -20.48 7.30
CA TYR A 61 0.53 -21.60 7.24
C TYR A 61 0.74 -22.18 8.64
N PRO A 62 -0.06 -23.20 9.06
CA PRO A 62 0.03 -23.78 10.39
C PRO A 62 1.40 -24.37 10.72
N GLU A 63 2.03 -25.06 9.77
CA GLU A 63 3.32 -25.72 9.97
C GLU A 63 4.46 -24.70 10.24
N GLU A 64 4.34 -23.49 9.73
CA GLU A 64 5.32 -22.42 9.91
C GLU A 64 4.89 -21.40 10.97
N ASN A 65 3.71 -21.59 11.58
CA ASN A 65 3.08 -20.64 12.50
C ASN A 65 3.01 -19.22 11.90
N LYS A 66 2.51 -19.10 10.65
CA LYS A 66 2.42 -17.85 9.91
C LYS A 66 0.99 -17.38 9.77
N MET A 67 0.76 -16.14 10.19
CA MET A 67 -0.56 -15.52 10.28
C MET A 67 -0.63 -14.24 9.45
N MET A 68 -1.80 -14.05 8.83
CA MET A 68 -2.19 -12.79 8.17
C MET A 68 -3.21 -12.05 9.01
N ASN A 69 -3.26 -10.74 8.82
CA ASN A 69 -4.23 -9.88 9.49
C ASN A 69 -5.40 -9.55 8.57
N ILE A 70 -6.60 -9.61 9.12
CA ILE A 70 -7.84 -9.22 8.45
C ILE A 70 -8.61 -8.27 9.34
N TYR A 71 -9.10 -7.20 8.76
CA TYR A 71 -10.03 -6.28 9.39
C TYR A 71 -11.37 -6.35 8.68
N THR A 72 -12.47 -6.41 9.44
CA THR A 72 -13.83 -6.40 8.88
C THR A 72 -14.68 -5.34 9.54
N VAL A 73 -15.54 -4.71 8.75
CA VAL A 73 -16.54 -3.75 9.22
C VAL A 73 -17.81 -3.84 8.35
N GLY A 74 -18.97 -3.54 8.95
CA GLY A 74 -20.26 -3.66 8.27
C GLY A 74 -20.79 -5.09 8.19
N GLU A 75 -22.10 -5.21 7.95
CA GLU A 75 -22.85 -6.49 7.97
C GLU A 75 -23.77 -6.65 6.72
N GLY A 76 -23.48 -5.89 5.64
CA GLY A 76 -24.28 -5.93 4.42
C GLY A 76 -24.20 -7.28 3.68
N PRO A 77 -25.15 -7.53 2.75
CA PRO A 77 -25.29 -8.83 2.09
C PRO A 77 -24.18 -9.13 1.06
N LYS A 78 -23.55 -8.11 0.49
CA LYS A 78 -22.40 -8.28 -0.41
C LYS A 78 -21.13 -8.05 0.38
N THR A 79 -20.13 -8.91 0.16
CA THR A 79 -18.81 -8.80 0.81
C THR A 79 -17.81 -8.15 -0.13
N ILE A 80 -17.33 -6.96 0.22
CA ILE A 80 -16.25 -6.26 -0.47
C ILE A 80 -14.92 -6.65 0.18
N VAL A 81 -13.96 -7.10 -0.64
CA VAL A 81 -12.60 -7.42 -0.19
C VAL A 81 -11.63 -6.40 -0.78
N ILE A 82 -11.14 -5.48 0.05
CA ILE A 82 -10.15 -4.48 -0.34
C ILE A 82 -8.76 -5.13 -0.36
N LEU A 83 -8.11 -5.02 -1.50
CA LEU A 83 -6.77 -5.50 -1.76
C LEU A 83 -5.83 -4.30 -1.97
N ALA A 84 -4.96 -4.06 -1.00
CA ALA A 84 -4.09 -2.89 -1.00
C ALA A 84 -3.02 -2.93 -2.09
N GLY A 85 -2.69 -1.77 -2.64
CA GLY A 85 -1.59 -1.60 -3.58
C GLY A 85 -0.23 -1.95 -2.97
N PHE A 86 0.76 -2.19 -3.84
CA PHE A 86 2.12 -2.50 -3.40
C PHE A 86 2.69 -1.39 -2.50
N GLY A 87 3.37 -1.78 -1.42
CA GLY A 87 4.06 -0.85 -0.52
C GLY A 87 3.17 -0.18 0.53
N SER A 88 1.88 -0.57 0.65
CA SER A 88 1.01 -0.08 1.70
C SER A 88 1.52 -0.48 3.09
N GLN A 89 1.90 0.50 3.93
CA GLN A 89 2.45 0.23 5.26
C GLN A 89 1.40 -0.23 6.26
N SER A 90 0.16 0.24 6.11
CA SER A 90 -0.99 -0.15 6.91
C SER A 90 -2.26 -0.11 6.06
N PRO A 91 -2.57 -1.17 5.33
CA PRO A 91 -3.78 -1.26 4.52
C PRO A 91 -5.04 -0.86 5.27
N ILE A 92 -5.22 -1.36 6.49
CA ILE A 92 -6.41 -1.06 7.29
C ILE A 92 -6.60 0.44 7.50
N ILE A 93 -5.52 1.16 7.81
CA ILE A 93 -5.62 2.61 8.04
C ILE A 93 -5.75 3.36 6.71
N GLN A 94 -4.99 3.01 5.68
CA GLN A 94 -5.02 3.72 4.39
C GLN A 94 -6.36 3.61 3.66
N TYR A 95 -7.11 2.51 3.89
CA TYR A 95 -8.42 2.30 3.26
C TYR A 95 -9.59 2.48 4.24
N LYS A 96 -9.33 3.01 5.45
CA LYS A 96 -10.37 3.15 6.49
C LYS A 96 -11.51 4.05 6.04
N ALA A 97 -11.24 5.22 5.45
CA ALA A 97 -12.28 6.14 4.96
C ALA A 97 -13.18 5.46 3.92
N LEU A 98 -12.60 4.71 2.99
CA LEU A 98 -13.34 3.95 1.98
C LEU A 98 -14.20 2.86 2.64
N ALA A 99 -13.64 2.09 3.58
CA ALA A 99 -14.37 1.06 4.30
C ALA A 99 -15.50 1.64 5.15
N ASP A 100 -15.27 2.75 5.85
CA ASP A 100 -16.29 3.46 6.65
C ASP A 100 -17.43 4.00 5.78
N GLY A 101 -17.12 4.49 4.57
CA GLY A 101 -18.14 4.97 3.63
C GLY A 101 -18.99 3.86 2.99
N LEU A 102 -18.53 2.61 3.05
CA LEU A 102 -19.21 1.45 2.47
C LEU A 102 -19.89 0.54 3.50
N LYS A 103 -19.53 0.62 4.80
CA LYS A 103 -19.92 -0.34 5.85
C LYS A 103 -21.41 -0.40 6.14
N ASP A 104 -22.15 0.66 5.85
CA ASP A 104 -23.60 0.70 6.16
C ASP A 104 -24.42 -0.16 5.18
N GLU A 105 -23.88 -0.43 3.98
CA GLU A 105 -24.56 -1.19 2.93
C GLU A 105 -23.87 -2.53 2.63
N TYR A 106 -22.58 -2.65 2.95
CA TYR A 106 -21.74 -3.78 2.60
C TYR A 106 -20.97 -4.31 3.82
N LYS A 107 -20.65 -5.60 3.79
CA LYS A 107 -19.57 -6.13 4.62
C LYS A 107 -18.25 -5.84 3.92
N VAL A 108 -17.35 -5.13 4.58
CA VAL A 108 -16.03 -4.79 4.02
C VAL A 108 -14.95 -5.54 4.77
N ALA A 109 -14.10 -6.24 4.04
CA ALA A 109 -12.90 -6.89 4.57
C ALA A 109 -11.65 -6.26 3.96
N ILE A 110 -10.68 -5.89 4.78
CA ILE A 110 -9.36 -5.42 4.34
C ILE A 110 -8.34 -6.49 4.68
N VAL A 111 -7.63 -6.98 3.68
CA VAL A 111 -6.62 -8.04 3.84
C VAL A 111 -5.23 -7.41 3.85
N GLU A 112 -4.49 -7.62 4.93
CA GLU A 112 -3.08 -7.28 4.99
C GLU A 112 -2.26 -8.52 4.56
N TYR A 113 -1.58 -8.43 3.42
CA TYR A 113 -0.72 -9.52 2.92
C TYR A 113 0.42 -9.80 3.88
N PHE A 114 1.07 -10.96 3.77
CA PHE A 114 2.32 -11.19 4.50
C PHE A 114 3.32 -10.06 4.28
N GLY A 115 3.83 -9.51 5.38
CA GLY A 115 4.75 -8.38 5.38
C GLY A 115 4.11 -7.01 5.36
N TYR A 116 2.79 -6.91 5.29
CA TYR A 116 2.02 -5.66 5.34
C TYR A 116 1.34 -5.48 6.70
N GLY A 117 1.19 -4.26 7.16
CA GLY A 117 0.48 -3.91 8.38
C GLY A 117 0.87 -4.77 9.58
N TYR A 118 -0.09 -5.47 10.15
CA TYR A 118 0.10 -6.38 11.27
C TYR A 118 0.37 -7.84 10.86
N SER A 119 0.31 -8.17 9.58
CA SER A 119 0.63 -9.51 9.08
C SER A 119 2.10 -9.86 9.31
N MET A 120 2.36 -11.13 9.58
CA MET A 120 3.72 -11.61 9.78
C MET A 120 4.56 -11.55 8.51
N GLY A 121 5.87 -11.47 8.64
CA GLY A 121 6.79 -11.64 7.51
C GLY A 121 6.95 -13.12 7.11
N ILE A 122 7.18 -13.37 5.81
CA ILE A 122 7.37 -14.71 5.26
C ILE A 122 8.58 -14.78 4.33
N LYS A 123 9.19 -15.96 4.21
CA LYS A 123 10.36 -16.20 3.35
C LYS A 123 10.02 -16.84 2.01
N LYS A 124 8.73 -17.08 1.73
CA LYS A 124 8.26 -17.68 0.46
C LYS A 124 8.35 -16.67 -0.69
N ASP A 125 8.39 -17.18 -1.92
CA ASP A 125 8.25 -16.38 -3.13
C ASP A 125 6.91 -15.63 -3.14
N ARG A 126 6.87 -14.50 -3.84
CA ARG A 126 5.68 -13.64 -3.90
C ARG A 126 5.09 -13.66 -5.32
N THR A 127 4.80 -14.87 -5.83
CA THR A 127 4.07 -15.03 -7.10
C THR A 127 2.59 -14.72 -6.92
N ASN A 128 1.91 -14.32 -8.00
CA ASN A 128 0.46 -14.09 -8.01
C ASN A 128 -0.30 -15.24 -7.38
N GLU A 129 0.03 -16.47 -7.76
CA GLU A 129 -0.66 -17.67 -7.28
C GLU A 129 -0.50 -17.86 -5.77
N MET A 130 0.71 -17.66 -5.23
CA MET A 130 0.93 -17.76 -3.78
C MET A 130 0.17 -16.71 -3.01
N ILE A 131 0.23 -15.44 -3.46
CA ILE A 131 -0.48 -14.34 -2.80
C ILE A 131 -1.99 -14.56 -2.84
N VAL A 132 -2.53 -14.99 -3.96
CA VAL A 132 -3.97 -15.26 -4.13
C VAL A 132 -4.43 -16.42 -3.24
N ASN A 133 -3.67 -17.51 -3.17
CA ASN A 133 -3.97 -18.64 -2.28
C ASN A 133 -3.93 -18.23 -0.80
N GLU A 134 -2.98 -17.38 -0.42
CA GLU A 134 -2.86 -16.84 0.93
C GLU A 134 -4.07 -15.96 1.28
N ILE A 135 -4.50 -15.07 0.36
CA ILE A 135 -5.68 -14.23 0.53
C ILE A 135 -6.92 -15.09 0.74
N LYS A 136 -7.15 -16.07 -0.15
CA LYS A 136 -8.29 -16.98 -0.06
C LYS A 136 -8.30 -17.73 1.28
N THR A 137 -7.17 -18.35 1.63
CA THR A 137 -7.03 -19.10 2.90
C THR A 137 -7.28 -18.19 4.10
N ALA A 138 -6.77 -16.95 4.09
CA ALA A 138 -6.97 -16.02 5.18
C ALA A 138 -8.45 -15.63 5.34
N LEU A 139 -9.15 -15.32 4.24
CA LEU A 139 -10.57 -14.98 4.25
C LEU A 139 -11.42 -16.15 4.79
N GLU A 140 -11.19 -17.35 4.29
CA GLU A 140 -11.91 -18.56 4.71
C GLU A 140 -11.64 -18.87 6.19
N THR A 141 -10.39 -18.78 6.64
CA THR A 141 -10.02 -19.03 8.05
C THR A 141 -10.62 -18.00 8.99
N TYR A 142 -10.76 -16.73 8.54
CA TYR A 142 -11.42 -15.70 9.32
C TYR A 142 -12.96 -15.85 9.33
N GLY A 143 -13.53 -16.64 8.43
CA GLY A 143 -14.98 -16.81 8.27
C GLY A 143 -15.64 -15.76 7.38
N VAL A 144 -14.88 -15.08 6.52
CA VAL A 144 -15.42 -14.20 5.48
C VAL A 144 -15.84 -15.05 4.29
N GLN A 145 -17.15 -15.08 4.02
CA GLN A 145 -17.72 -15.91 2.95
C GLN A 145 -17.83 -15.12 1.64
N GLY A 146 -17.54 -15.79 0.53
CA GLY A 146 -17.80 -15.31 -0.83
C GLY A 146 -19.23 -15.62 -1.31
N PRO A 147 -19.57 -15.28 -2.58
CA PRO A 147 -18.67 -14.66 -3.55
C PRO A 147 -18.36 -13.19 -3.23
N TYR A 148 -17.13 -12.77 -3.56
CA TYR A 148 -16.58 -11.46 -3.18
C TYR A 148 -16.73 -10.42 -4.29
N VAL A 149 -16.98 -9.17 -3.93
CA VAL A 149 -16.59 -8.00 -4.71
C VAL A 149 -15.11 -7.74 -4.43
N LEU A 150 -14.22 -8.10 -5.33
CA LEU A 150 -12.80 -7.79 -5.17
C LEU A 150 -12.57 -6.31 -5.50
N MET A 151 -11.97 -5.58 -4.57
CA MET A 151 -11.67 -4.16 -4.71
C MET A 151 -10.15 -3.92 -4.62
N PRO A 152 -9.42 -4.24 -5.70
CA PRO A 152 -7.99 -4.02 -5.76
C PRO A 152 -7.64 -2.55 -6.02
N HIS A 153 -6.55 -2.08 -5.41
CA HIS A 153 -5.92 -0.81 -5.75
C HIS A 153 -4.55 -1.06 -6.40
N SER A 154 -4.24 -0.26 -7.44
CA SER A 154 -2.90 -0.26 -8.05
C SER A 154 -2.45 -1.67 -8.49
N HIS A 155 -1.24 -2.09 -8.11
CA HIS A 155 -0.69 -3.41 -8.44
C HIS A 155 -1.57 -4.59 -7.98
N ALA A 156 -2.36 -4.45 -6.94
CA ALA A 156 -3.25 -5.52 -6.47
C ALA A 156 -4.32 -5.92 -7.51
N ASN A 157 -4.54 -5.11 -8.56
CA ASN A 157 -5.40 -5.48 -9.67
C ASN A 157 -4.91 -6.78 -10.36
N VAL A 158 -3.59 -6.97 -10.45
CA VAL A 158 -2.98 -8.20 -10.97
C VAL A 158 -3.34 -9.41 -10.11
N TYR A 159 -3.40 -9.24 -8.78
CA TYR A 159 -3.83 -10.29 -7.85
C TYR A 159 -5.33 -10.58 -7.97
N ALA A 160 -6.17 -9.55 -8.15
CA ALA A 160 -7.61 -9.74 -8.34
C ALA A 160 -7.92 -10.48 -9.65
N MET A 161 -7.23 -10.15 -10.75
CA MET A 161 -7.33 -10.89 -12.01
C MET A 161 -6.92 -12.35 -11.85
N LYS A 162 -5.80 -12.61 -11.16
CA LYS A 162 -5.34 -13.97 -10.89
C LYS A 162 -6.30 -14.73 -9.97
N PHE A 163 -6.89 -14.05 -8.98
CA PHE A 163 -7.89 -14.63 -8.09
C PHE A 163 -9.12 -15.05 -8.88
N GLN A 164 -9.62 -14.18 -9.76
CA GLN A 164 -10.74 -14.48 -10.63
C GLN A 164 -10.44 -15.65 -11.58
N ALA A 165 -9.24 -15.70 -12.16
CA ALA A 165 -8.85 -16.78 -13.06
C ALA A 165 -8.73 -18.14 -12.36
N LEU A 166 -8.34 -18.17 -11.07
CA LEU A 166 -8.20 -19.42 -10.28
C LEU A 166 -9.49 -19.84 -9.59
N TYR A 167 -10.30 -18.86 -9.14
CA TYR A 167 -11.46 -19.07 -8.29
C TYR A 167 -12.68 -18.26 -8.78
N PRO A 168 -13.13 -18.45 -10.04
CA PRO A 168 -14.20 -17.65 -10.62
C PRO A 168 -15.50 -17.71 -9.81
N GLU A 169 -15.81 -18.83 -9.17
CA GLU A 169 -17.00 -19.03 -8.34
C GLU A 169 -16.97 -18.23 -7.03
N HIS A 170 -15.81 -17.75 -6.62
CA HIS A 170 -15.64 -16.90 -5.44
C HIS A 170 -15.68 -15.40 -5.75
N VAL A 171 -15.82 -15.01 -7.03
CA VAL A 171 -15.79 -13.60 -7.44
C VAL A 171 -17.13 -13.18 -8.03
N GLN A 172 -17.81 -12.26 -7.35
CA GLN A 172 -19.07 -11.67 -7.80
C GLN A 172 -18.82 -10.55 -8.79
N SER A 173 -17.82 -9.70 -8.54
CA SER A 173 -17.44 -8.57 -9.38
C SER A 173 -16.03 -8.07 -9.02
N ILE A 174 -15.46 -7.23 -9.90
CA ILE A 174 -14.20 -6.54 -9.64
C ILE A 174 -14.45 -5.03 -9.73
N VAL A 175 -13.99 -4.28 -8.71
CA VAL A 175 -13.96 -2.82 -8.70
C VAL A 175 -12.50 -2.39 -8.55
N SER A 176 -11.83 -2.17 -9.65
CA SER A 176 -10.41 -1.80 -9.69
C SER A 176 -10.26 -0.30 -9.42
N ILE A 177 -9.48 0.09 -8.40
CA ILE A 177 -9.19 1.48 -8.05
C ILE A 177 -7.80 1.82 -8.57
N ASP A 178 -7.73 2.67 -9.58
CA ASP A 178 -6.50 3.09 -10.28
C ASP A 178 -5.55 1.90 -10.51
N GLY A 179 -6.18 0.79 -10.94
CA GLY A 179 -5.57 -0.53 -10.98
C GLY A 179 -4.58 -0.64 -12.13
N GLN A 180 -3.48 -1.32 -11.86
CA GLN A 180 -2.51 -1.61 -12.90
C GLN A 180 -3.13 -2.43 -14.03
N ILE A 181 -2.98 -1.93 -15.25
CA ILE A 181 -3.37 -2.62 -16.48
C ILE A 181 -2.16 -3.41 -16.99
N PRO A 182 -2.22 -4.76 -17.06
CA PRO A 182 -1.14 -5.59 -17.55
C PRO A 182 -1.03 -5.48 -19.07
N ALA A 183 -0.42 -4.42 -19.56
CA ALA A 183 -0.19 -4.19 -20.98
C ALA A 183 1.32 -4.00 -21.26
N GLU A 184 1.71 -3.94 -22.54
CA GLU A 184 3.12 -3.76 -22.98
C GLU A 184 3.82 -2.54 -22.36
N ILE A 185 3.05 -1.55 -21.88
CA ILE A 185 3.57 -0.35 -21.19
C ILE A 185 4.17 -0.66 -19.83
N SER A 186 3.70 -1.70 -19.17
CA SER A 186 4.25 -2.12 -17.89
C SER A 186 5.76 -2.34 -17.97
N ASP A 187 6.27 -2.84 -19.09
CA ASP A 187 7.70 -3.10 -19.30
C ASP A 187 8.56 -1.83 -19.18
N TYR A 188 8.12 -0.71 -19.76
CA TYR A 188 8.88 0.55 -19.71
C TYR A 188 8.81 1.18 -18.31
N TYR A 189 7.61 1.26 -17.72
CA TYR A 189 7.39 1.86 -16.41
C TYR A 189 8.12 1.07 -15.31
N TYR A 190 8.01 -0.26 -15.31
CA TYR A 190 8.66 -1.12 -14.32
C TYR A 190 10.17 -1.21 -14.51
N LYS A 191 10.66 -1.36 -15.74
CA LYS A 191 12.11 -1.44 -16.01
C LYS A 191 12.81 -0.13 -15.63
N THR A 192 12.21 1.01 -15.88
CA THR A 192 12.82 2.31 -15.59
C THR A 192 12.69 2.68 -14.11
N LYS A 193 11.49 2.69 -13.55
CA LYS A 193 11.28 3.11 -12.14
C LYS A 193 11.77 2.08 -11.10
N LEU A 194 11.61 0.78 -11.35
CA LEU A 194 12.06 -0.26 -10.40
C LEU A 194 13.57 -0.48 -10.44
N SER A 195 14.20 -0.44 -11.61
CA SER A 195 15.67 -0.63 -11.70
C SER A 195 16.44 0.52 -11.05
N GLU A 196 15.96 1.76 -11.20
CA GLU A 196 16.52 2.94 -10.54
C GLU A 196 16.32 2.91 -9.01
N ASN A 197 15.25 2.31 -8.54
CA ASN A 197 14.92 2.26 -7.11
C ASN A 197 15.44 1.03 -6.36
N ARG A 198 15.89 -0.04 -7.03
CA ARG A 198 16.33 -1.29 -6.36
C ARG A 198 17.45 -1.07 -5.33
N ALA A 199 18.40 -0.19 -5.60
CA ALA A 199 19.45 0.15 -4.62
C ALA A 199 18.90 0.91 -3.41
N ASN A 200 17.98 1.84 -3.64
CA ASN A 200 17.30 2.60 -2.60
C ASN A 200 16.41 1.69 -1.73
N ILE A 201 15.71 0.74 -2.34
CA ILE A 201 14.86 -0.24 -1.69
C ILE A 201 15.63 -1.10 -0.68
N ASN A 202 16.80 -1.61 -1.06
CA ASN A 202 17.66 -2.39 -0.15
C ASN A 202 18.20 -1.56 1.02
N LEU A 203 18.56 -0.30 0.77
CA LEU A 203 18.97 0.64 1.82
C LEU A 203 17.82 0.95 2.78
N THR A 204 16.63 1.24 2.28
CA THR A 204 15.44 1.53 3.08
C THR A 204 15.10 0.39 4.03
N SER A 205 15.18 -0.87 3.57
CA SER A 205 14.92 -2.04 4.41
C SER A 205 15.92 -2.23 5.56
N ILE A 206 17.14 -1.67 5.44
CA ILE A 206 18.15 -1.66 6.52
C ILE A 206 17.78 -0.60 7.56
N PHE A 207 17.25 0.55 7.13
CA PHE A 207 16.85 1.65 8.01
C PHE A 207 15.55 1.39 8.77
N GLU A 208 14.74 0.41 8.37
CA GLU A 208 13.46 0.06 9.03
C GLU A 208 13.60 -0.11 10.55
N LEU A 209 14.67 -0.79 11.02
CA LEU A 209 14.91 -1.01 12.45
C LEU A 209 15.22 0.27 13.21
N THR A 210 15.67 1.31 12.54
CA THR A 210 16.06 2.58 13.18
C THR A 210 14.86 3.42 13.60
N GLY A 211 13.71 3.23 12.91
CA GLY A 211 12.54 4.09 13.04
C GLY A 211 12.71 5.47 12.42
N PHE A 212 13.69 5.63 11.52
CA PHE A 212 13.94 6.90 10.82
C PHE A 212 12.68 7.35 10.06
N GLU A 213 12.00 6.43 9.38
CA GLU A 213 10.76 6.70 8.65
C GLU A 213 9.65 7.19 9.58
N ARG A 214 9.61 6.72 10.83
CA ARG A 214 8.69 7.27 11.84
C ARG A 214 9.00 8.71 12.17
N VAL A 215 10.26 9.05 12.38
CA VAL A 215 10.66 10.45 12.62
C VAL A 215 10.33 11.30 11.41
N LEU A 216 10.63 10.81 10.21
CA LEU A 216 10.32 11.48 8.96
C LEU A 216 8.81 11.72 8.81
N SER A 217 7.95 10.79 9.25
CA SER A 217 6.50 10.93 9.18
C SER A 217 5.92 12.04 10.07
N TYR A 218 6.67 12.56 11.03
CA TYR A 218 6.31 13.77 11.79
C TYR A 218 6.80 15.05 11.13
N LEU A 219 7.87 14.98 10.35
CA LEU A 219 8.49 16.13 9.69
C LEU A 219 7.93 16.38 8.28
N ARG A 220 7.49 15.32 7.63
CA ARG A 220 7.02 15.31 6.25
C ARG A 220 5.76 14.45 6.15
N GLU A 221 4.65 14.95 6.71
CA GLU A 221 3.36 14.28 6.70
C GLU A 221 2.85 14.06 5.27
N ASP A 222 3.19 14.96 4.33
CA ASP A 222 2.86 14.92 2.92
C ASP A 222 3.38 13.65 2.21
N ILE A 223 4.59 13.22 2.50
CA ILE A 223 5.20 12.02 1.89
C ILE A 223 4.41 10.75 2.25
N PHE A 224 3.76 10.74 3.40
CA PHE A 224 3.05 9.58 3.94
C PHE A 224 1.52 9.76 3.89
N TYR A 225 1.01 10.80 3.23
CA TYR A 225 -0.42 11.12 3.14
C TYR A 225 -1.10 11.38 4.50
N ILE A 226 -0.34 11.66 5.55
CA ILE A 226 -0.86 11.89 6.90
C ILE A 226 -1.63 13.21 6.98
N ASP A 227 -1.17 14.23 6.24
CA ASP A 227 -1.85 15.50 6.05
C ASP A 227 -3.28 15.31 5.54
N ARG A 228 -3.45 14.52 4.49
CA ARG A 228 -4.79 14.19 3.93
C ARG A 228 -5.65 13.39 4.91
N MET A 229 -5.07 12.40 5.59
CA MET A 229 -5.80 11.65 6.62
C MET A 229 -6.27 12.58 7.74
N ARG A 230 -5.47 13.58 8.13
CA ARG A 230 -5.82 14.56 9.14
C ARG A 230 -6.98 15.48 8.72
N GLU A 231 -7.10 15.81 7.43
CA GLU A 231 -8.23 16.55 6.87
C GLU A 231 -9.54 15.75 6.95
N MET A 232 -9.47 14.43 6.91
CA MET A 232 -10.60 13.51 7.06
C MET A 232 -10.79 13.12 8.54
N TYR A 233 -10.94 14.10 9.43
CA TYR A 233 -10.97 13.90 10.90
C TYR A 233 -12.09 12.96 11.39
N GLU A 234 -13.17 12.80 10.64
CA GLU A 234 -14.25 11.85 10.97
C GLU A 234 -13.81 10.38 10.88
N ASN A 235 -12.85 10.09 10.02
CA ASN A 235 -12.30 8.74 9.80
C ASN A 235 -10.95 8.52 10.51
N TYR A 236 -10.18 9.59 10.73
CA TYR A 236 -8.81 9.53 11.24
C TYR A 236 -8.59 10.43 12.43
N GLY A 237 -8.77 9.88 13.64
CA GLY A 237 -8.34 10.53 14.87
C GLY A 237 -6.86 10.34 15.16
N GLU A 238 -6.38 10.90 16.27
CA GLU A 238 -4.98 10.73 16.72
C GLU A 238 -4.60 9.26 16.95
N GLU A 239 -5.58 8.41 17.20
CA GLU A 239 -5.41 6.97 17.36
C GLU A 239 -4.99 6.33 16.05
N GLU A 240 -5.76 6.52 14.98
CA GLU A 240 -5.48 5.99 13.64
C GLU A 240 -4.16 6.50 13.11
N LEU A 241 -3.88 7.81 13.27
CA LEU A 241 -2.62 8.40 12.85
C LEU A 241 -1.44 7.84 13.64
N SER A 242 -1.61 7.57 14.93
CA SER A 242 -0.59 6.91 15.77
C SER A 242 -0.32 5.48 15.31
N VAL A 243 -1.37 4.69 15.01
CA VAL A 243 -1.25 3.34 14.44
C VAL A 243 -0.51 3.39 13.11
N TYR A 244 -0.88 4.31 12.22
CA TYR A 244 -0.25 4.46 10.91
C TYR A 244 1.23 4.80 11.02
N ARG A 245 1.61 5.80 11.82
CA ARG A 245 3.02 6.14 12.07
C ARG A 245 3.81 4.98 12.68
N ASN A 246 3.16 4.17 13.51
CA ASN A 246 3.80 2.96 14.03
C ASN A 246 4.11 1.98 12.90
N ARG A 247 3.20 1.77 11.96
CA ARG A 247 3.42 0.87 10.82
C ARG A 247 4.47 1.41 9.87
N ILE A 248 4.49 2.71 9.58
CA ILE A 248 5.59 3.37 8.86
C ILE A 248 6.94 3.06 9.53
N GLY A 249 7.05 3.26 10.84
CA GLY A 249 8.28 3.03 11.60
C GLY A 249 8.67 1.56 11.82
N SER A 250 7.86 0.60 11.39
CA SER A 250 8.11 -0.83 11.63
C SER A 250 7.97 -1.71 10.39
N ASN A 251 7.41 -1.17 9.30
CA ASN A 251 7.04 -1.99 8.14
C ASN A 251 7.01 -1.15 6.86
N TYR A 252 7.83 -0.10 6.79
CA TYR A 252 7.85 0.80 5.62
C TYR A 252 8.13 0.04 4.33
N LEU A 253 9.12 -0.86 4.37
CA LEU A 253 9.44 -1.77 3.27
C LEU A 253 9.96 -3.10 3.84
N SER A 254 9.07 -3.97 4.25
CA SER A 254 9.43 -5.25 4.86
C SER A 254 10.23 -6.15 3.91
N ARG A 255 11.01 -7.07 4.48
CA ARG A 255 11.74 -8.08 3.68
C ARG A 255 10.82 -8.94 2.80
N THR A 256 9.56 -9.08 3.16
CA THR A 256 8.56 -9.77 2.34
C THR A 256 8.17 -8.91 1.15
N MET A 257 7.94 -7.60 1.34
CA MET A 257 7.71 -6.65 0.24
C MET A 257 8.91 -6.58 -0.71
N VAL A 258 10.15 -6.64 -0.21
CA VAL A 258 11.34 -6.72 -1.06
C VAL A 258 11.34 -7.97 -1.96
N ARG A 259 10.86 -9.11 -1.45
CA ARG A 259 10.67 -10.32 -2.30
C ARG A 259 9.57 -10.14 -3.33
N GLU A 260 8.50 -9.46 -2.95
CA GLU A 260 7.39 -9.12 -3.85
C GLU A 260 7.85 -8.22 -5.00
N ILE A 261 8.63 -7.16 -4.72
CA ILE A 261 9.25 -6.31 -5.75
C ILE A 261 10.00 -7.13 -6.80
N ASN A 262 10.75 -8.13 -6.36
CA ASN A 262 11.52 -8.97 -7.28
C ASN A 262 10.64 -9.85 -8.18
N LYS A 263 9.34 -9.94 -7.90
CA LYS A 263 8.35 -10.70 -8.66
C LYS A 263 7.31 -9.84 -9.39
N LEU A 264 7.29 -8.52 -9.15
CA LEU A 264 6.28 -7.65 -9.74
C LEU A 264 6.23 -7.75 -11.28
N GLU A 265 7.39 -7.71 -11.94
CA GLU A 265 7.48 -7.83 -13.39
C GLU A 265 6.96 -9.19 -13.89
N ASP A 266 7.39 -10.29 -13.26
CA ASP A 266 6.92 -11.65 -13.59
C ASP A 266 5.41 -11.76 -13.39
N ASN A 267 4.90 -11.20 -12.29
CA ASN A 267 3.49 -11.22 -11.91
C ASN A 267 2.61 -10.47 -12.92
N VAL A 268 3.06 -9.29 -13.36
CA VAL A 268 2.36 -8.51 -14.39
C VAL A 268 2.39 -9.23 -15.74
N ASN A 269 3.56 -9.71 -16.16
CA ASN A 269 3.72 -10.41 -17.44
C ASN A 269 2.86 -11.68 -17.52
N GLN A 270 2.63 -12.35 -16.39
CA GLN A 270 1.73 -13.51 -16.33
C GLN A 270 0.29 -13.14 -16.71
N MET A 271 -0.13 -11.90 -16.47
CA MET A 271 -1.50 -11.43 -16.70
C MET A 271 -1.63 -10.50 -17.92
N LYS A 272 -0.58 -10.33 -18.75
CA LYS A 272 -0.56 -9.38 -19.87
C LYS A 272 -1.68 -9.57 -20.91
N ASP A 273 -2.09 -10.82 -21.13
CA ASP A 273 -3.13 -11.19 -22.08
C ASP A 273 -4.51 -11.41 -21.41
N TYR A 274 -4.63 -11.05 -20.11
CA TYR A 274 -5.88 -11.22 -19.38
C TYR A 274 -6.91 -10.20 -19.87
N ILE A 275 -8.12 -10.70 -20.14
CA ILE A 275 -9.32 -9.91 -20.39
C ILE A 275 -10.42 -10.37 -19.43
N TYR A 276 -11.28 -9.46 -19.02
CA TYR A 276 -12.35 -9.78 -18.10
C TYR A 276 -13.40 -10.69 -18.79
N PRO A 277 -13.82 -11.79 -18.14
CA PRO A 277 -14.91 -12.62 -18.68
C PRO A 277 -16.19 -11.82 -18.89
N ASP A 278 -16.93 -12.12 -19.95
CA ASP A 278 -18.13 -11.38 -20.37
C ASP A 278 -19.30 -11.43 -19.36
N TYR A 279 -19.30 -12.44 -18.49
CA TYR A 279 -20.29 -12.59 -17.42
C TYR A 279 -19.96 -11.83 -16.14
N LEU A 280 -18.71 -11.34 -16.00
CA LEU A 280 -18.21 -10.71 -14.76
C LEU A 280 -18.48 -9.21 -14.76
N PRO A 281 -19.27 -8.66 -13.83
CA PRO A 281 -19.37 -7.21 -13.66
C PRO A 281 -18.02 -6.60 -13.25
N VAL A 282 -17.57 -5.56 -13.96
CA VAL A 282 -16.30 -4.89 -13.70
C VAL A 282 -16.45 -3.38 -13.77
N LEU A 283 -15.92 -2.71 -12.78
CA LEU A 283 -15.69 -1.26 -12.78
C LEU A 283 -14.19 -1.01 -12.70
N GLN A 284 -13.63 -0.34 -13.69
CA GLN A 284 -12.28 0.20 -13.64
C GLN A 284 -12.37 1.70 -13.35
N VAL A 285 -12.01 2.10 -12.12
CA VAL A 285 -11.91 3.52 -11.73
C VAL A 285 -10.47 3.95 -11.94
N LEU A 286 -10.25 4.90 -12.84
CA LEU A 286 -8.93 5.50 -13.08
C LEU A 286 -8.87 6.87 -12.42
N SER A 287 -7.74 7.25 -11.85
CA SER A 287 -7.54 8.60 -11.35
C SER A 287 -7.21 9.56 -12.49
N SER A 288 -7.74 10.78 -12.42
CA SER A 288 -7.49 11.81 -13.44
C SER A 288 -6.01 12.12 -13.61
N ASP A 289 -5.24 12.06 -12.52
CA ASP A 289 -3.82 12.39 -12.56
C ASP A 289 -2.99 11.25 -13.16
N THR A 290 -3.35 9.99 -12.89
CA THR A 290 -2.73 8.84 -13.56
C THR A 290 -3.02 8.87 -15.07
N VAL A 291 -4.26 9.15 -15.47
CA VAL A 291 -4.61 9.30 -16.90
C VAL A 291 -3.73 10.37 -17.57
N LYS A 292 -3.59 11.55 -16.97
CA LYS A 292 -2.73 12.64 -17.48
C LYS A 292 -1.24 12.25 -17.50
N GLU A 293 -0.75 11.51 -16.48
CA GLU A 293 0.64 11.04 -16.47
C GLU A 293 0.92 10.14 -17.67
N TYR A 294 0.02 9.21 -17.99
CA TYR A 294 0.18 8.30 -19.12
C TYR A 294 0.12 9.01 -20.49
N GLU A 295 -0.63 10.09 -20.64
CA GLU A 295 -0.62 10.91 -21.85
C GLU A 295 0.77 11.51 -22.17
N THR A 296 1.64 11.63 -21.17
CA THR A 296 3.00 12.13 -21.32
C THR A 296 4.03 11.02 -21.54
N VAL A 297 3.68 9.75 -21.29
CA VAL A 297 4.59 8.60 -21.45
C VAL A 297 4.70 8.24 -22.93
N LYS A 298 5.90 8.40 -23.50
CA LYS A 298 6.21 7.96 -24.86
C LYS A 298 6.73 6.53 -24.83
N THR A 299 6.01 5.61 -25.44
CA THR A 299 6.53 4.26 -25.70
C THR A 299 7.49 4.29 -26.88
N ASN A 300 8.75 3.94 -26.64
CA ASN A 300 9.80 3.85 -27.68
C ASN A 300 9.95 5.09 -28.57
N GLY A 301 9.55 6.27 -28.09
CA GLY A 301 9.72 7.55 -28.79
C GLY A 301 8.63 7.96 -29.78
N GLU A 302 7.56 7.16 -29.98
CA GLU A 302 6.63 7.39 -31.10
C GLU A 302 5.15 7.54 -30.76
N ALA A 303 4.63 7.13 -29.60
CA ALA A 303 3.21 7.30 -29.30
C ALA A 303 2.95 7.62 -27.83
N THR A 304 2.00 8.52 -27.59
CA THR A 304 1.36 8.68 -26.28
C THR A 304 0.40 7.52 -26.07
N VAL A 305 0.34 7.01 -24.83
CA VAL A 305 -0.56 5.94 -24.48
C VAL A 305 -1.80 6.49 -23.83
N ASN A 306 -2.94 6.17 -24.37
CA ASN A 306 -4.21 6.47 -23.73
C ASN A 306 -4.54 5.33 -22.74
N LEU A 307 -4.52 5.65 -21.45
CA LEU A 307 -4.78 4.69 -20.39
C LEU A 307 -6.24 4.17 -20.45
N ASN A 308 -7.20 5.02 -20.83
CA ASN A 308 -8.60 4.61 -21.01
C ASN A 308 -8.72 3.56 -22.12
N ASP A 309 -8.06 3.78 -23.27
CA ASP A 309 -8.07 2.83 -24.37
C ASP A 309 -7.47 1.47 -23.99
N LEU A 310 -6.50 1.47 -23.10
CA LEU A 310 -5.93 0.22 -22.58
C LEU A 310 -6.86 -0.49 -21.60
N ALA A 311 -7.50 0.28 -20.71
CA ALA A 311 -8.51 -0.27 -19.80
C ALA A 311 -9.68 -0.85 -20.58
N ASP A 312 -10.15 -0.14 -21.60
CA ASP A 312 -11.28 -0.57 -22.43
C ASP A 312 -10.98 -1.82 -23.26
N LYS A 313 -9.71 -2.06 -23.64
CA LYS A 313 -9.30 -3.32 -24.30
C LYS A 313 -9.49 -4.56 -23.43
N MET A 314 -9.56 -4.41 -22.11
CA MET A 314 -9.82 -5.51 -21.19
C MET A 314 -11.31 -5.83 -21.04
N ILE A 315 -12.21 -4.94 -21.54
CA ILE A 315 -13.66 -5.06 -21.45
C ILE A 315 -14.17 -5.93 -22.59
N THR A 316 -15.04 -6.89 -22.28
CA THR A 316 -15.69 -7.78 -23.25
C THR A 316 -17.21 -7.58 -23.34
N ASN A 317 -17.81 -6.97 -22.29
CA ASN A 317 -19.25 -6.76 -22.19
C ASN A 317 -19.57 -5.38 -21.58
N SER A 318 -19.76 -4.38 -22.42
CA SER A 318 -20.02 -3.00 -21.99
C SER A 318 -21.35 -2.77 -21.26
N LEU A 319 -22.22 -3.78 -21.17
CA LEU A 319 -23.45 -3.68 -20.37
C LEU A 319 -23.20 -3.77 -18.86
N ILE A 320 -22.16 -4.51 -18.47
CA ILE A 320 -21.82 -4.77 -17.05
C ILE A 320 -20.35 -4.46 -16.72
N GLN A 321 -19.57 -4.05 -17.71
CA GLN A 321 -18.15 -3.69 -17.55
C GLN A 321 -17.93 -2.27 -18.07
N LYS A 322 -17.26 -1.43 -17.30
CA LYS A 322 -17.02 -0.04 -17.68
C LYS A 322 -15.75 0.52 -17.06
N THR A 323 -15.22 1.55 -17.69
CA THR A 323 -14.14 2.39 -17.19
C THR A 323 -14.71 3.76 -16.84
N GLU A 324 -14.37 4.29 -15.67
CA GLU A 324 -14.73 5.65 -15.23
C GLU A 324 -13.49 6.37 -14.71
N VAL A 325 -13.41 7.68 -14.96
CA VAL A 325 -12.34 8.53 -14.44
C VAL A 325 -12.89 9.35 -13.29
N VAL A 326 -12.21 9.27 -12.14
CA VAL A 326 -12.52 10.08 -10.95
C VAL A 326 -11.40 11.08 -10.74
N GLU A 327 -11.74 12.32 -10.40
CA GLU A 327 -10.77 13.36 -10.13
C GLU A 327 -9.96 13.03 -8.88
N GLY A 328 -8.64 13.15 -8.96
CA GLY A 328 -7.71 12.86 -7.87
C GLY A 328 -6.44 12.20 -8.37
N ASP A 329 -5.55 11.91 -7.45
CA ASP A 329 -4.30 11.21 -7.72
C ASP A 329 -4.42 9.69 -7.54
N HIS A 330 -3.28 9.00 -7.70
CA HIS A 330 -3.21 7.54 -7.56
C HIS A 330 -3.80 6.99 -6.25
N MET A 331 -3.81 7.76 -5.17
CA MET A 331 -4.37 7.37 -3.88
C MET A 331 -5.82 7.89 -3.74
N LEU A 332 -6.71 7.54 -4.68
CA LEU A 332 -8.11 8.01 -4.73
C LEU A 332 -8.85 7.83 -3.40
N GLN A 333 -8.58 6.78 -2.66
CA GLN A 333 -9.17 6.54 -1.33
C GLN A 333 -8.76 7.59 -0.28
N LEU A 334 -7.74 8.41 -0.57
CA LEU A 334 -7.27 9.51 0.28
C LEU A 334 -7.42 10.88 -0.38
N SER A 335 -7.40 10.96 -1.71
CA SER A 335 -7.51 12.24 -2.44
C SER A 335 -8.96 12.62 -2.75
N ASN A 336 -9.81 11.64 -3.05
CA ASN A 336 -11.23 11.88 -3.33
C ASN A 336 -12.11 10.67 -2.91
N PRO A 337 -12.17 10.32 -1.62
CA PRO A 337 -12.92 9.16 -1.14
C PRO A 337 -14.43 9.28 -1.42
N ASN A 338 -15.00 10.48 -1.39
CA ASN A 338 -16.44 10.67 -1.54
C ASN A 338 -16.94 10.31 -2.94
N ASP A 339 -16.29 10.81 -3.98
CA ASP A 339 -16.66 10.48 -5.36
C ASP A 339 -16.35 9.02 -5.68
N LEU A 340 -15.24 8.49 -5.17
CA LEU A 340 -14.92 7.07 -5.29
C LEU A 340 -16.02 6.20 -4.68
N ILE A 341 -16.46 6.49 -3.44
CA ILE A 341 -17.53 5.75 -2.75
C ILE A 341 -18.85 5.85 -3.52
N ALA A 342 -19.21 7.05 -3.99
CA ALA A 342 -20.44 7.26 -4.76
C ALA A 342 -20.42 6.44 -6.08
N THR A 343 -19.31 6.46 -6.80
CA THR A 343 -19.11 5.70 -8.05
C THR A 343 -19.21 4.19 -7.80
N VAL A 344 -18.58 3.70 -6.74
CA VAL A 344 -18.64 2.28 -6.33
C VAL A 344 -20.06 1.86 -5.98
N LYS A 345 -20.78 2.64 -5.15
CA LYS A 345 -22.17 2.35 -4.76
C LYS A 345 -23.10 2.30 -5.96
N LEU A 346 -22.98 3.30 -6.85
CA LEU A 346 -23.78 3.35 -8.08
C LEU A 346 -23.56 2.10 -8.95
N PHE A 347 -22.33 1.67 -9.10
CA PHE A 347 -22.02 0.45 -9.85
C PHE A 347 -22.58 -0.80 -9.16
N LEU A 348 -22.34 -0.98 -7.86
CA LEU A 348 -22.78 -2.18 -7.13
C LEU A 348 -24.31 -2.28 -6.99
N ALA A 349 -25.03 -1.18 -7.11
CA ALA A 349 -26.50 -1.15 -7.11
C ALA A 349 -27.10 -1.60 -8.45
N SER A 350 -26.31 -1.73 -9.52
CA SER A 350 -26.80 -2.07 -10.86
C SER A 350 -26.94 -3.59 -11.10
N PHE A 351 -26.54 -4.44 -10.16
CA PHE A 351 -26.66 -5.90 -10.25
C PHE A 351 -26.85 -6.60 -8.89
#